data_4b231e0be320a774a4508e84b13576d5
#
_entry.id   4b231e0be320a774a4508e84b13576d5
#
_cell.length_a   1.000
_cell.length_b   1.000
_cell.length_c   1.000
_cell.angle_alpha   90.00
_cell.angle_beta   90.00
_cell.angle_gamma   90.00
#
_symmetry.space_group_name_H-M   'P 1'
#
loop_
_entity.id
_entity.type
_entity.pdbx_description
1 polymer ?
#
loop_
_entity_poly.entity_id
_entity_poly.type
_entity_poly.pdbx_seq_one_letter_code
_entity_poly.pdbx_strand_id
1 'polypeptide(L)'
;MNKRTWILGMMAITVLLSMTACGNSTAEVEKQTEAPKSKPAATKVPKKPTATPKLRPTATKVSKMTTVVTQPNVTDSRKATVFSTVSDYHQFPINLQKAFTNIVDTEFAAVQERAGISIAVYTDGTLWTYASGKASESLEMTVDTPLMISSTSKTFLSPLILTQIESGFYKLSDSLETVLSGHPDFSSFPTDKINPKVTIEELLTMSSGLADFNKNTQGKSELSKKPEWTPAALIHLIESQYVEPGSFEYNDTNVVLLGMIAEFHSGQQLAELYRQTFYEPLSITAITLPEEGIEWYSGMLKDPGDQLSIPTMAMPYADISMWASGFGNMIDAAPFGFGYYIGAIRRNGYACCGIVSTPENMARWAYQLYSPNGSAVSESVRVQLKSSVSPNRIPPWSSSTMPGHTPAQYGYLVSKKAFRSPDGKELIATAYGHLGGGSGYSAWMHYSPELDLSISVLTNSQMNFFGTCRVETPGNCITVGIFKEYKEQLSPK
;
A
#
# COMPACT_ATOMS: atom_id res chain seq x y z
N MET A 1 45.48 43.15 -7.40
CA MET A 1 46.53 42.10 -7.28
C MET A 1 46.26 41.33 -6.01
N ASN A 2 45.74 40.11 -6.08
CA ASN A 2 46.13 38.89 -5.39
C ASN A 2 45.13 37.79 -5.70
N LYS A 3 45.58 36.85 -6.50
CA LYS A 3 44.92 35.60 -6.81
C LYS A 3 45.04 34.67 -5.61
N ARG A 4 43.96 34.12 -5.10
CA ARG A 4 43.98 32.91 -4.26
C ARG A 4 43.30 31.79 -5.01
N THR A 5 44.11 30.89 -5.49
CA THR A 5 43.81 29.59 -6.07
C THR A 5 43.29 28.68 -4.99
N TRP A 6 42.06 28.11 -5.16
CA TRP A 6 41.58 27.00 -4.34
C TRP A 6 41.75 25.73 -5.14
N ILE A 7 42.55 24.83 -4.60
CA ILE A 7 42.76 23.47 -5.09
C ILE A 7 41.61 22.64 -4.57
N LEU A 8 40.77 22.13 -5.48
CA LEU A 8 39.78 21.08 -5.17
C LEU A 8 40.51 19.73 -5.21
N GLY A 9 40.64 19.11 -4.03
CA GLY A 9 41.07 17.73 -3.93
C GLY A 9 39.92 16.79 -4.26
N MET A 10 40.01 16.12 -5.39
CA MET A 10 39.17 14.96 -5.74
C MET A 10 39.59 13.76 -4.88
N MET A 11 38.78 13.33 -3.93
CA MET A 11 38.88 11.99 -3.36
C MET A 11 37.96 11.06 -4.17
N ALA A 12 38.57 10.28 -5.05
CA ALA A 12 37.91 9.14 -5.68
C ALA A 12 37.85 7.99 -4.69
N ILE A 13 36.64 7.62 -4.25
CA ILE A 13 36.43 6.38 -3.50
C ILE A 13 36.09 5.29 -4.51
N THR A 14 37.08 4.44 -4.74
CA THR A 14 36.96 3.22 -5.53
C THR A 14 36.31 2.14 -4.65
N VAL A 15 35.07 1.78 -4.91
CA VAL A 15 34.43 0.61 -4.30
C VAL A 15 34.77 -0.62 -5.16
N LEU A 16 35.64 -1.48 -4.65
CA LEU A 16 35.92 -2.80 -5.22
C LEU A 16 34.70 -3.73 -4.98
N LEU A 17 34.08 -4.19 -6.05
CA LEU A 17 33.23 -5.37 -6.02
C LEU A 17 34.14 -6.62 -5.92
N SER A 18 34.10 -7.32 -4.81
CA SER A 18 34.62 -8.67 -4.67
C SER A 18 33.53 -9.67 -5.03
N MET A 19 33.61 -10.24 -6.23
CA MET A 19 32.94 -11.48 -6.60
C MET A 19 33.72 -12.63 -5.98
N THR A 20 33.11 -13.36 -5.05
CA THR A 20 33.65 -14.64 -4.56
C THR A 20 32.86 -15.77 -5.21
N ALA A 21 33.54 -16.52 -6.05
CA ALA A 21 33.05 -17.75 -6.66
C ALA A 21 32.88 -18.85 -5.60
N CYS A 22 31.74 -19.53 -5.62
CA CYS A 22 31.52 -20.76 -4.86
C CYS A 22 32.30 -21.92 -5.49
N GLY A 23 33.24 -22.47 -4.74
CA GLY A 23 33.89 -23.72 -5.06
C GLY A 23 33.02 -24.91 -4.63
N ASN A 24 32.99 -25.90 -5.50
CA ASN A 24 32.40 -27.22 -5.29
C ASN A 24 33.04 -27.93 -4.09
N SER A 25 32.23 -28.42 -3.19
CA SER A 25 32.62 -29.46 -2.22
C SER A 25 31.72 -30.68 -2.46
N THR A 26 32.35 -31.72 -2.98
CA THR A 26 31.82 -33.10 -3.06
C THR A 26 31.89 -33.72 -1.69
N ALA A 27 30.76 -34.15 -1.14
CA ALA A 27 30.70 -35.02 0.03
C ALA A 27 29.99 -36.33 -0.34
N GLU A 28 30.62 -37.42 0.10
CA GLU A 28 30.31 -38.81 -0.19
C GLU A 28 28.95 -39.28 0.32
N VAL A 29 28.36 -40.19 -0.44
CA VAL A 29 27.12 -40.89 -0.15
C VAL A 29 27.44 -42.09 0.77
N GLU A 30 27.02 -42.05 2.00
CA GLU A 30 26.92 -43.23 2.84
C GLU A 30 25.57 -43.94 2.66
N LYS A 31 25.65 -45.20 2.22
CA LYS A 31 24.51 -46.12 2.11
C LYS A 31 24.04 -46.53 3.50
N GLN A 32 22.79 -46.32 3.83
CA GLN A 32 22.10 -47.03 4.91
C GLN A 32 20.99 -47.91 4.35
N THR A 33 20.99 -49.10 4.89
CA THR A 33 20.27 -50.33 4.54
C THR A 33 18.75 -50.26 4.74
N GLU A 34 18.04 -50.97 3.84
CA GLU A 34 16.60 -51.23 3.88
C GLU A 34 16.16 -52.02 5.13
N ALA A 35 15.04 -51.72 5.69
CA ALA A 35 14.24 -52.54 6.60
C ALA A 35 12.85 -52.84 6.04
N PRO A 36 12.18 -53.96 6.39
CA PRO A 36 11.25 -54.65 5.51
C PRO A 36 9.80 -54.15 5.52
N LYS A 37 9.14 -54.34 4.39
CA LYS A 37 7.74 -54.05 4.12
C LYS A 37 6.79 -54.93 4.96
N SER A 38 5.88 -54.33 5.71
CA SER A 38 4.69 -54.98 6.26
C SER A 38 3.47 -54.72 5.38
N LYS A 39 2.74 -55.80 5.05
CA LYS A 39 1.47 -55.77 4.26
C LYS A 39 0.35 -55.10 5.06
N PRO A 40 -0.51 -54.29 4.45
CA PRO A 40 -1.72 -53.82 5.10
C PRO A 40 -2.84 -54.87 5.03
N ALA A 41 -3.52 -55.04 6.17
CA ALA A 41 -4.72 -55.90 6.31
C ALA A 41 -5.97 -55.22 5.67
N ALA A 42 -6.78 -56.03 5.03
CA ALA A 42 -8.02 -55.60 4.41
C ALA A 42 -9.07 -55.24 5.45
N THR A 43 -9.59 -54.02 5.45
CA THR A 43 -10.73 -53.59 6.25
C THR A 43 -11.97 -53.45 5.32
N LYS A 44 -13.08 -54.06 5.80
CA LYS A 44 -14.36 -54.19 5.09
C LYS A 44 -15.04 -52.86 4.83
N VAL A 45 -15.58 -52.69 3.60
CA VAL A 45 -16.42 -51.60 3.13
C VAL A 45 -17.82 -51.68 3.76
N PRO A 46 -18.36 -50.61 4.35
CA PRO A 46 -19.77 -50.50 4.69
C PRO A 46 -20.61 -50.02 3.49
N LYS A 47 -21.84 -50.52 3.40
CA LYS A 47 -22.81 -50.32 2.34
C LYS A 47 -23.30 -48.86 2.25
N LYS A 48 -23.49 -48.42 1.00
CA LYS A 48 -24.05 -47.19 0.46
C LYS A 48 -25.46 -46.88 1.04
N PRO A 49 -25.73 -45.63 1.48
CA PRO A 49 -27.08 -45.13 1.68
C PRO A 49 -27.69 -44.60 0.36
N THR A 50 -28.98 -44.74 0.28
CA THR A 50 -29.90 -44.55 -0.82
C THR A 50 -29.97 -43.06 -1.27
N ALA A 51 -30.14 -42.88 -2.58
CA ALA A 51 -30.18 -41.59 -3.27
C ALA A 51 -31.40 -40.75 -2.91
N THR A 52 -31.18 -39.46 -2.65
CA THR A 52 -32.20 -38.39 -2.61
C THR A 52 -32.29 -37.70 -3.99
N PRO A 53 -33.47 -37.26 -4.44
CA PRO A 53 -33.68 -36.86 -5.83
C PRO A 53 -32.99 -35.53 -6.19
N LYS A 54 -32.31 -35.49 -7.34
CA LYS A 54 -31.77 -34.30 -7.99
C LYS A 54 -32.88 -33.37 -8.45
N LEU A 55 -32.93 -32.17 -7.91
CA LEU A 55 -33.64 -31.05 -8.52
C LEU A 55 -32.85 -30.59 -9.77
N ARG A 56 -33.53 -30.63 -10.91
CA ARG A 56 -33.02 -30.22 -12.23
C ARG A 56 -33.09 -28.68 -12.34
N PRO A 57 -32.03 -27.96 -12.68
CA PRO A 57 -32.10 -26.52 -12.98
C PRO A 57 -32.86 -26.32 -14.29
N THR A 58 -33.92 -25.54 -14.25
CA THR A 58 -34.68 -25.11 -15.44
C THR A 58 -33.86 -23.99 -16.12
N ALA A 59 -33.38 -24.26 -17.31
CA ALA A 59 -32.71 -23.26 -18.13
C ALA A 59 -33.71 -22.18 -18.60
N THR A 60 -33.61 -21.00 -18.03
CA THR A 60 -34.33 -19.82 -18.51
C THR A 60 -33.56 -19.27 -19.73
N LYS A 61 -34.21 -19.30 -20.90
CA LYS A 61 -33.72 -18.69 -22.13
C LYS A 61 -33.54 -17.18 -21.92
N VAL A 62 -32.29 -16.70 -21.87
CA VAL A 62 -31.99 -15.28 -21.93
C VAL A 62 -32.16 -14.84 -23.39
N SER A 63 -33.19 -14.05 -23.64
CA SER A 63 -33.40 -13.34 -24.90
C SER A 63 -32.32 -12.29 -25.09
N LYS A 64 -31.62 -12.34 -26.24
CA LYS A 64 -30.70 -11.26 -26.66
C LYS A 64 -31.50 -10.00 -26.91
N MET A 65 -31.55 -9.09 -25.93
CA MET A 65 -31.89 -7.70 -26.17
C MET A 65 -30.62 -6.99 -26.63
N THR A 66 -30.59 -6.64 -27.90
CA THR A 66 -29.62 -5.67 -28.44
C THR A 66 -30.03 -4.31 -27.92
N THR A 67 -29.45 -3.89 -26.82
CA THR A 67 -29.61 -2.53 -26.30
C THR A 67 -28.63 -1.67 -27.09
N VAL A 68 -29.15 -0.80 -27.94
CA VAL A 68 -28.40 0.32 -28.51
C VAL A 68 -28.08 1.24 -27.33
N VAL A 69 -26.83 1.22 -26.89
CA VAL A 69 -26.32 2.19 -25.92
C VAL A 69 -26.22 3.53 -26.62
N THR A 70 -27.25 4.33 -26.49
CA THR A 70 -27.14 5.78 -26.72
C THR A 70 -26.25 6.30 -25.60
N GLN A 71 -25.10 6.87 -25.97
CA GLN A 71 -24.23 7.60 -25.02
C GLN A 71 -25.09 8.64 -24.31
N PRO A 72 -25.14 8.67 -22.98
CA PRO A 72 -25.76 9.75 -22.26
C PRO A 72 -24.94 11.03 -22.53
N ASN A 73 -25.60 12.10 -22.86
CA ASN A 73 -25.03 13.45 -22.84
C ASN A 73 -24.48 13.71 -21.43
N VAL A 74 -23.16 13.68 -21.28
CA VAL A 74 -22.47 13.99 -20.03
C VAL A 74 -22.48 15.51 -19.86
N THR A 75 -23.58 16.04 -19.34
CA THR A 75 -23.63 17.32 -18.63
C THR A 75 -24.06 17.05 -17.20
N ASP A 76 -23.31 16.19 -16.51
CA ASP A 76 -23.42 16.08 -15.06
C ASP A 76 -22.17 16.73 -14.47
N SER A 77 -22.32 17.96 -14.00
CA SER A 77 -21.32 18.62 -13.16
C SER A 77 -21.23 17.87 -11.85
N ARG A 78 -20.47 16.75 -11.83
CA ARG A 78 -20.18 16.05 -10.57
C ARG A 78 -19.57 17.07 -9.62
N LYS A 79 -20.24 17.26 -8.51
CA LYS A 79 -19.78 18.14 -7.43
C LYS A 79 -18.38 17.69 -7.04
N ALA A 80 -17.40 18.57 -7.10
CA ALA A 80 -16.03 18.26 -6.71
C ALA A 80 -16.03 17.64 -5.30
N THR A 81 -15.26 16.56 -5.12
CA THR A 81 -15.11 15.93 -3.81
C THR A 81 -14.51 16.95 -2.85
N VAL A 82 -15.22 17.24 -1.76
CA VAL A 82 -14.77 18.16 -0.74
C VAL A 82 -14.11 17.38 0.38
N PHE A 83 -12.83 17.62 0.58
CA PHE A 83 -12.07 17.13 1.72
C PHE A 83 -12.12 18.20 2.81
N SER A 84 -12.78 17.91 3.91
CA SER A 84 -12.86 18.81 5.05
C SER A 84 -12.81 18.03 6.34
N THR A 85 -12.09 18.57 7.33
CA THR A 85 -12.02 17.98 8.66
C THR A 85 -13.40 18.08 9.33
N VAL A 86 -13.87 16.98 9.88
CA VAL A 86 -15.13 16.95 10.64
C VAL A 86 -14.93 17.69 11.95
N SER A 87 -15.88 18.60 12.30
CA SER A 87 -15.74 19.49 13.46
C SER A 87 -16.21 18.89 14.79
N ASP A 88 -16.91 17.75 14.78
CA ASP A 88 -17.63 17.22 15.94
C ASP A 88 -16.80 16.25 16.81
N TYR A 89 -15.47 16.30 16.70
CA TYR A 89 -14.58 15.47 17.51
C TYR A 89 -14.22 16.13 18.84
N HIS A 90 -14.08 15.31 19.87
CA HIS A 90 -13.40 15.71 21.09
C HIS A 90 -11.94 16.07 20.79
N GLN A 91 -11.39 16.97 21.58
CA GLN A 91 -10.01 17.40 21.44
C GLN A 91 -9.14 16.71 22.49
N PHE A 92 -7.92 16.35 22.10
CA PHE A 92 -6.91 15.94 23.07
C PHE A 92 -6.62 17.07 24.07
N PRO A 93 -6.16 16.76 25.31
CA PRO A 93 -5.70 17.77 26.25
C PRO A 93 -4.67 18.71 25.62
N ILE A 94 -4.74 20.01 25.94
CA ILE A 94 -3.92 21.04 25.29
C ILE A 94 -2.41 20.82 25.44
N ASN A 95 -1.98 20.19 26.55
CA ASN A 95 -0.59 19.83 26.75
C ASN A 95 -0.13 18.76 25.75
N LEU A 96 -0.97 17.75 25.46
CA LEU A 96 -0.70 16.74 24.43
C LEU A 96 -0.68 17.35 23.03
N GLN A 97 -1.65 18.21 22.69
CA GLN A 97 -1.66 18.89 21.40
C GLN A 97 -0.35 19.68 21.18
N LYS A 98 0.12 20.40 22.20
CA LYS A 98 1.41 21.13 22.14
C LYS A 98 2.60 20.18 21.98
N ALA A 99 2.61 19.05 22.70
CA ALA A 99 3.67 18.06 22.59
C ALA A 99 3.70 17.44 21.16
N PHE A 100 2.53 17.08 20.62
CA PHE A 100 2.41 16.54 19.27
C PHE A 100 2.90 17.56 18.22
N THR A 101 2.49 18.83 18.32
CA THR A 101 2.97 19.90 17.44
C THR A 101 4.49 20.01 17.49
N ASN A 102 5.09 20.08 18.68
CA ASN A 102 6.54 20.18 18.84
C ASN A 102 7.30 18.99 18.23
N ILE A 103 6.76 17.79 18.35
CA ILE A 103 7.36 16.58 17.73
C ILE A 103 7.36 16.72 16.21
N VAL A 104 6.22 17.12 15.62
CA VAL A 104 6.10 17.28 14.18
C VAL A 104 7.01 18.40 13.67
N ASP A 105 7.01 19.55 14.30
CA ASP A 105 7.83 20.70 13.91
C ASP A 105 9.34 20.38 14.01
N THR A 106 9.75 19.67 15.06
CA THR A 106 11.15 19.25 15.22
C THR A 106 11.58 18.32 14.09
N GLU A 107 10.75 17.35 13.72
CA GLU A 107 11.05 16.41 12.66
C GLU A 107 10.99 17.08 11.30
N PHE A 108 9.99 17.93 11.06
CA PHE A 108 9.79 18.61 9.78
C PHE A 108 10.89 19.65 9.49
N ALA A 109 11.33 20.41 10.49
CA ALA A 109 12.44 21.37 10.35
C ALA A 109 13.74 20.69 9.90
N ALA A 110 13.96 19.41 10.28
CA ALA A 110 15.13 18.65 9.86
C ALA A 110 15.12 18.27 8.37
N VAL A 111 13.97 18.30 7.68
CA VAL A 111 13.84 17.98 6.24
C VAL A 111 13.90 19.18 5.32
N GLN A 112 14.34 20.35 5.81
CA GLN A 112 14.60 21.58 5.06
C GLN A 112 13.37 22.28 4.45
N GLU A 113 12.19 22.11 5.01
CA GLU A 113 10.98 22.95 4.81
C GLU A 113 10.53 23.19 3.35
N ARG A 114 10.89 22.35 2.40
CA ARG A 114 10.55 22.55 0.99
C ARG A 114 9.26 21.88 0.55
N ALA A 115 8.82 20.90 1.32
CA ALA A 115 7.57 20.14 1.09
C ALA A 115 6.55 20.51 2.17
N GLY A 116 5.41 19.82 2.16
CA GLY A 116 4.41 19.92 3.20
C GLY A 116 4.23 18.61 3.93
N ILE A 117 3.83 18.71 5.18
CA ILE A 117 3.41 17.59 6.02
C ILE A 117 2.03 17.85 6.57
N SER A 118 1.19 16.82 6.60
CA SER A 118 -0.13 16.87 7.22
C SER A 118 -0.33 15.60 8.03
N ILE A 119 -0.90 15.71 9.23
CA ILE A 119 -0.95 14.64 10.22
C ILE A 119 -2.27 14.63 10.96
N ALA A 120 -2.71 13.44 11.36
CA ALA A 120 -3.82 13.24 12.27
C ALA A 120 -3.50 12.15 13.30
N VAL A 121 -4.00 12.36 14.52
CA VAL A 121 -4.01 11.37 15.61
C VAL A 121 -5.46 11.18 16.04
N TYR A 122 -5.92 9.93 16.11
CA TYR A 122 -7.32 9.63 16.39
C TYR A 122 -7.47 8.46 17.38
N THR A 123 -8.41 8.58 18.30
CA THR A 123 -8.89 7.52 19.17
C THR A 123 -10.33 7.80 19.57
N ASP A 124 -11.22 6.84 19.43
CA ASP A 124 -12.62 6.80 19.88
C ASP A 124 -13.33 8.19 19.94
N GLY A 125 -13.42 8.85 18.80
CA GLY A 125 -14.09 10.15 18.70
C GLY A 125 -13.26 11.35 19.17
N THR A 126 -11.99 11.17 19.54
CA THR A 126 -11.03 12.25 19.83
C THR A 126 -10.05 12.40 18.68
N LEU A 127 -9.88 13.62 18.19
CA LEU A 127 -9.04 13.92 17.03
C LEU A 127 -8.09 15.09 17.31
N TRP A 128 -6.88 14.98 16.83
CA TRP A 128 -5.95 16.08 16.65
C TRP A 128 -5.41 16.06 15.23
N THR A 129 -5.33 17.22 14.61
CA THR A 129 -4.76 17.40 13.26
C THR A 129 -3.78 18.56 13.25
N TYR A 130 -2.77 18.46 12.39
CA TYR A 130 -1.77 19.50 12.20
C TYR A 130 -1.21 19.44 10.78
N ALA A 131 -0.87 20.60 10.23
CA ALA A 131 -0.20 20.69 8.93
C ALA A 131 0.84 21.81 8.96
N SER A 132 1.93 21.63 8.18
CA SER A 132 3.02 22.60 8.04
C SER A 132 3.65 22.50 6.65
N GLY A 133 4.26 23.58 6.18
CA GLY A 133 4.94 23.65 4.90
C GLY A 133 4.00 23.86 3.71
N LYS A 134 4.44 23.44 2.53
CA LYS A 134 3.83 23.78 1.24
C LYS A 134 3.11 22.62 0.59
N ALA A 135 1.87 22.84 0.15
CA ALA A 135 1.15 21.93 -0.74
C ALA A 135 1.59 22.08 -2.22
N SER A 136 1.96 23.32 -2.61
CA SER A 136 2.54 23.67 -3.91
C SER A 136 3.40 24.93 -3.76
N GLU A 137 3.96 25.45 -4.85
CA GLU A 137 4.70 26.72 -4.79
C GLU A 137 3.87 27.87 -4.21
N SER A 138 2.57 27.90 -4.49
CA SER A 138 1.67 28.99 -4.11
C SER A 138 0.72 28.69 -2.97
N LEU A 139 0.63 27.42 -2.54
CA LEU A 139 -0.35 26.96 -1.55
C LEU A 139 0.35 26.39 -0.32
N GLU A 140 -0.10 26.82 0.85
CA GLU A 140 0.29 26.19 2.11
C GLU A 140 -0.37 24.82 2.26
N MET A 141 0.30 23.89 2.96
CA MET A 141 -0.30 22.64 3.36
C MET A 141 -1.35 22.87 4.44
N THR A 142 -2.50 22.25 4.31
CA THR A 142 -3.57 22.28 5.31
C THR A 142 -3.95 20.86 5.72
N VAL A 143 -4.69 20.71 6.82
CA VAL A 143 -5.17 19.41 7.30
C VAL A 143 -6.17 18.76 6.33
N ASP A 144 -6.83 19.57 5.50
CA ASP A 144 -7.80 19.15 4.50
C ASP A 144 -7.17 18.97 3.10
N THR A 145 -5.87 19.25 2.97
CA THR A 145 -5.18 19.07 1.70
C THR A 145 -5.09 17.58 1.37
N PRO A 146 -5.70 17.10 0.28
CA PRO A 146 -5.62 15.70 -0.10
C PRO A 146 -4.23 15.35 -0.63
N LEU A 147 -3.77 14.15 -0.25
CA LEU A 147 -2.49 13.60 -0.68
C LEU A 147 -2.67 12.16 -1.15
N MET A 148 -1.78 11.73 -2.02
CA MET A 148 -1.71 10.34 -2.43
C MET A 148 -1.12 9.50 -1.29
N ILE A 149 -1.82 8.40 -0.97
CA ILE A 149 -1.38 7.52 0.12
C ILE A 149 -0.53 6.34 -0.36
N SER A 150 -0.29 6.25 -1.67
CA SER A 150 0.54 5.22 -2.30
C SER A 150 0.19 3.81 -1.77
N SER A 151 1.17 2.99 -1.42
CA SER A 151 0.97 1.60 -0.97
C SER A 151 0.10 1.42 0.28
N THR A 152 -0.19 2.48 1.04
CA THR A 152 -1.19 2.43 2.11
C THR A 152 -2.59 2.08 1.56
N SER A 153 -2.84 2.30 0.26
CA SER A 153 -4.05 1.87 -0.46
C SER A 153 -4.33 0.36 -0.33
N LYS A 154 -3.30 -0.46 -0.19
CA LYS A 154 -3.41 -1.92 -0.02
C LYS A 154 -4.24 -2.32 1.20
N THR A 155 -4.30 -1.44 2.21
CA THR A 155 -5.09 -1.68 3.42
C THR A 155 -6.60 -1.63 3.20
N PHE A 156 -7.06 -1.12 2.06
CA PHE A 156 -8.46 -1.21 1.65
C PHE A 156 -8.75 -2.50 0.87
N LEU A 157 -7.77 -3.01 0.12
CA LEU A 157 -7.97 -4.18 -0.71
C LEU A 157 -8.07 -5.47 0.13
N SER A 158 -7.16 -5.70 1.06
CA SER A 158 -7.18 -6.96 1.81
C SER A 158 -8.45 -7.17 2.63
N PRO A 159 -9.00 -6.18 3.35
CA PRO A 159 -10.29 -6.37 4.02
C PRO A 159 -11.45 -6.54 3.04
N LEU A 160 -11.41 -5.93 1.84
CA LEU A 160 -12.41 -6.18 0.79
C LEU A 160 -12.39 -7.65 0.34
N ILE A 161 -11.20 -8.19 0.01
CA ILE A 161 -11.02 -9.59 -0.36
C ILE A 161 -11.54 -10.53 0.73
N LEU A 162 -11.17 -10.29 1.99
CA LEU A 162 -11.62 -11.12 3.11
C LEU A 162 -13.13 -11.02 3.36
N THR A 163 -13.72 -9.85 3.15
CA THR A 163 -15.18 -9.65 3.21
C THR A 163 -15.90 -10.40 2.10
N GLN A 164 -15.34 -10.43 0.88
CA GLN A 164 -15.88 -11.23 -0.22
C GLN A 164 -15.74 -12.75 0.07
N ILE A 165 -14.65 -13.20 0.68
CA ILE A 165 -14.48 -14.57 1.14
C ILE A 165 -15.52 -14.92 2.20
N GLU A 166 -15.74 -14.06 3.20
CA GLU A 166 -16.76 -14.24 4.24
C GLU A 166 -18.17 -14.31 3.63
N SER A 167 -18.40 -13.56 2.55
CA SER A 167 -19.65 -13.57 1.78
C SER A 167 -19.77 -14.77 0.83
N GLY A 168 -18.76 -15.63 0.74
CA GLY A 168 -18.80 -16.89 -0.02
C GLY A 168 -18.50 -16.77 -1.52
N PHE A 169 -17.93 -15.64 -1.99
CA PHE A 169 -17.57 -15.48 -3.40
C PHE A 169 -16.48 -16.47 -3.84
N TYR A 170 -15.47 -16.67 -3.00
CA TYR A 170 -14.34 -17.55 -3.20
C TYR A 170 -13.65 -17.85 -1.85
N LYS A 171 -12.55 -18.60 -1.86
CA LYS A 171 -11.81 -19.01 -0.66
C LYS A 171 -10.34 -18.63 -0.76
N LEU A 172 -9.65 -18.51 0.36
CA LEU A 172 -8.19 -18.28 0.40
C LEU A 172 -7.39 -19.33 -0.40
N SER A 173 -7.87 -20.58 -0.40
CA SER A 173 -7.24 -21.70 -1.11
C SER A 173 -7.55 -21.79 -2.59
N ASP A 174 -8.44 -20.96 -3.12
CA ASP A 174 -8.81 -21.02 -4.53
C ASP A 174 -7.68 -20.42 -5.39
N SER A 175 -7.39 -21.09 -6.52
CA SER A 175 -6.33 -20.69 -7.44
C SER A 175 -6.81 -19.61 -8.43
N LEU A 176 -5.87 -18.89 -9.05
CA LEU A 176 -6.17 -17.94 -10.12
C LEU A 176 -6.99 -18.56 -11.24
N GLU A 177 -6.66 -19.80 -11.68
CA GLU A 177 -7.42 -20.50 -12.70
C GLU A 177 -8.86 -20.81 -12.28
N THR A 178 -9.11 -20.95 -10.98
CA THR A 178 -10.46 -21.15 -10.45
C THR A 178 -11.23 -19.83 -10.43
N VAL A 179 -10.64 -18.77 -9.86
CA VAL A 179 -11.35 -17.52 -9.61
C VAL A 179 -11.42 -16.59 -10.82
N LEU A 180 -10.53 -16.74 -11.81
CA LEU A 180 -10.50 -15.94 -13.04
C LEU A 180 -10.89 -16.74 -14.29
N SER A 181 -11.38 -17.99 -14.18
CA SER A 181 -11.68 -18.87 -15.33
C SER A 181 -12.67 -18.26 -16.33
N GLY A 182 -13.53 -17.34 -15.93
CA GLY A 182 -14.48 -16.64 -16.81
C GLY A 182 -14.09 -15.19 -17.10
N HIS A 183 -12.97 -14.72 -16.59
CA HIS A 183 -12.52 -13.34 -16.81
C HIS A 183 -12.05 -13.16 -18.26
N PRO A 184 -12.51 -12.13 -19.00
CA PRO A 184 -12.23 -11.97 -20.42
C PRO A 184 -10.73 -11.88 -20.74
N ASP A 185 -9.95 -11.26 -19.87
CA ASP A 185 -8.51 -11.05 -20.10
C ASP A 185 -7.63 -12.21 -19.64
N PHE A 186 -8.15 -13.12 -18.78
CA PHE A 186 -7.31 -14.14 -18.13
C PHE A 186 -6.65 -15.09 -19.14
N SER A 187 -7.35 -15.44 -20.20
CA SER A 187 -6.80 -16.30 -21.28
C SER A 187 -5.67 -15.64 -22.08
N SER A 188 -5.52 -14.31 -21.99
CA SER A 188 -4.48 -13.55 -22.66
C SER A 188 -3.19 -13.43 -21.82
N PHE A 189 -3.23 -13.80 -20.56
CA PHE A 189 -2.06 -13.67 -19.67
C PHE A 189 -0.94 -14.60 -20.11
N PRO A 190 0.33 -14.14 -20.07
CA PRO A 190 1.47 -14.95 -20.48
C PRO A 190 1.66 -16.12 -19.51
N THR A 191 1.49 -17.35 -20.03
CA THR A 191 1.48 -18.59 -19.23
C THR A 191 2.83 -18.96 -18.63
N ASP A 192 3.92 -18.40 -19.15
CA ASP A 192 5.27 -18.53 -18.60
C ASP A 192 5.58 -17.51 -17.49
N LYS A 193 4.71 -16.51 -17.28
CA LYS A 193 4.90 -15.43 -16.32
C LYS A 193 3.84 -15.39 -15.22
N ILE A 194 2.66 -15.96 -15.49
CA ILE A 194 1.58 -16.09 -14.53
C ILE A 194 1.32 -17.56 -14.24
N ASN A 195 1.63 -17.99 -13.01
CA ASN A 195 1.29 -19.32 -12.55
C ASN A 195 -0.22 -19.38 -12.22
N PRO A 196 -1.03 -20.13 -12.99
CA PRO A 196 -2.48 -20.18 -12.78
C PRO A 196 -2.88 -20.87 -11.48
N LYS A 197 -1.95 -21.60 -10.83
CA LYS A 197 -2.21 -22.33 -9.58
C LYS A 197 -1.96 -21.50 -8.33
N VAL A 198 -1.44 -20.30 -8.46
CA VAL A 198 -1.27 -19.37 -7.32
C VAL A 198 -2.61 -19.13 -6.65
N THR A 199 -2.64 -19.25 -5.33
CA THR A 199 -3.84 -19.08 -4.51
C THR A 199 -4.06 -17.63 -4.09
N ILE A 200 -5.28 -17.30 -3.68
CA ILE A 200 -5.60 -15.98 -3.10
C ILE A 200 -4.76 -15.71 -1.85
N GLU A 201 -4.50 -16.74 -1.03
CA GLU A 201 -3.65 -16.59 0.15
C GLU A 201 -2.21 -16.23 -0.20
N GLU A 202 -1.64 -16.86 -1.21
CA GLU A 202 -0.28 -16.54 -1.70
C GLU A 202 -0.21 -15.14 -2.30
N LEU A 203 -1.26 -14.65 -2.95
CA LEU A 203 -1.33 -13.25 -3.39
C LEU A 203 -1.40 -12.29 -2.20
N LEU A 204 -2.28 -12.53 -1.22
CA LEU A 204 -2.43 -11.70 -0.02
C LEU A 204 -1.16 -11.64 0.83
N THR A 205 -0.43 -12.74 0.90
CA THR A 205 0.83 -12.85 1.65
C THR A 205 2.06 -12.42 0.85
N MET A 206 1.88 -12.06 -0.42
CA MET A 206 2.99 -11.74 -1.34
C MET A 206 4.04 -12.87 -1.43
N SER A 207 3.57 -14.12 -1.44
CA SER A 207 4.40 -15.32 -1.58
C SER A 207 4.08 -16.14 -2.83
N SER A 208 3.47 -15.51 -3.82
CA SER A 208 3.01 -16.13 -5.06
C SER A 208 4.12 -16.57 -6.01
N GLY A 209 5.34 -16.08 -5.83
CA GLY A 209 6.45 -16.29 -6.78
C GLY A 209 6.31 -15.53 -8.10
N LEU A 210 5.29 -14.70 -8.28
CA LEU A 210 5.11 -13.88 -9.48
C LEU A 210 6.12 -12.73 -9.52
N ALA A 211 6.58 -12.38 -10.72
CA ALA A 211 7.47 -11.24 -10.90
C ALA A 211 6.70 -9.91 -10.83
N ASP A 212 7.38 -8.87 -10.35
CA ASP A 212 6.78 -7.53 -10.22
C ASP A 212 6.80 -6.77 -11.56
N PHE A 213 5.62 -6.41 -12.07
CA PHE A 213 5.48 -5.58 -13.26
C PHE A 213 6.17 -4.21 -13.14
N ASN A 214 6.38 -3.72 -11.92
CA ASN A 214 7.04 -2.45 -11.67
C ASN A 214 8.51 -2.43 -12.14
N LYS A 215 9.13 -3.59 -12.35
CA LYS A 215 10.51 -3.69 -12.87
C LYS A 215 10.59 -3.22 -14.33
N ASN A 216 9.50 -3.29 -15.09
CA ASN A 216 9.41 -2.78 -16.46
C ASN A 216 9.07 -1.27 -16.47
N THR A 217 10.05 -0.45 -16.19
CA THR A 217 9.87 1.02 -16.12
C THR A 217 9.54 1.62 -17.48
N GLN A 218 10.12 1.10 -18.57
CA GLN A 218 9.82 1.57 -19.93
C GLN A 218 8.37 1.23 -20.30
N GLY A 219 7.94 -0.02 -20.12
CA GLY A 219 6.55 -0.43 -20.39
C GLY A 219 5.53 0.39 -19.60
N LYS A 220 5.82 0.70 -18.34
CA LYS A 220 4.98 1.59 -17.51
C LYS A 220 4.90 3.01 -18.11
N SER A 221 6.02 3.56 -18.53
CA SER A 221 6.06 4.88 -19.18
C SER A 221 5.23 4.89 -20.47
N GLU A 222 5.35 3.86 -21.29
CA GLU A 222 4.55 3.75 -22.53
C GLU A 222 3.05 3.56 -22.21
N LEU A 223 2.70 2.73 -21.23
CA LEU A 223 1.32 2.52 -20.81
C LEU A 223 0.68 3.82 -20.31
N SER A 224 1.46 4.66 -19.60
CA SER A 224 0.96 5.93 -19.07
C SER A 224 0.53 6.93 -20.16
N LYS A 225 1.03 6.78 -21.37
CA LYS A 225 0.70 7.63 -22.54
C LYS A 225 -0.59 7.21 -23.26
N LYS A 226 -1.09 6.00 -23.01
CA LYS A 226 -2.27 5.45 -23.71
C LYS A 226 -3.57 6.01 -23.12
N PRO A 227 -4.54 6.42 -23.94
CA PRO A 227 -5.83 6.91 -23.45
C PRO A 227 -6.65 5.79 -22.80
N GLU A 228 -6.63 4.58 -23.36
CA GLU A 228 -7.32 3.42 -22.83
C GLU A 228 -6.41 2.60 -21.93
N TRP A 229 -6.97 2.12 -20.83
CA TRP A 229 -6.23 1.37 -19.84
C TRP A 229 -7.13 0.33 -19.16
N THR A 230 -6.53 -0.83 -18.88
CA THR A 230 -7.14 -1.88 -18.07
C THR A 230 -6.14 -2.43 -17.07
N PRO A 231 -6.57 -2.98 -15.93
CA PRO A 231 -5.67 -3.65 -14.99
C PRO A 231 -4.84 -4.77 -15.65
N ALA A 232 -5.43 -5.48 -16.59
CA ALA A 232 -4.75 -6.53 -17.36
C ALA A 232 -3.52 -6.01 -18.13
N ALA A 233 -3.52 -4.74 -18.55
CA ALA A 233 -2.37 -4.14 -19.22
C ALA A 233 -1.13 -4.09 -18.31
N LEU A 234 -1.27 -4.03 -16.99
CA LEU A 234 -0.17 -4.11 -16.05
C LEU A 234 0.43 -5.53 -16.00
N ILE A 235 -0.41 -6.55 -16.08
CA ILE A 235 0.03 -7.95 -16.10
C ILE A 235 0.90 -8.24 -17.33
N HIS A 236 0.58 -7.64 -18.47
CA HIS A 236 1.38 -7.76 -19.69
C HIS A 236 2.75 -7.05 -19.64
N LEU A 237 3.00 -6.23 -18.61
CA LEU A 237 4.30 -5.61 -18.37
C LEU A 237 5.31 -6.53 -17.68
N ILE A 238 4.89 -7.67 -17.17
CA ILE A 238 5.78 -8.61 -16.49
C ILE A 238 6.81 -9.13 -17.47
N GLU A 239 8.11 -9.04 -17.14
CA GLU A 239 9.20 -9.44 -17.99
C GLU A 239 9.77 -10.83 -17.64
N SER A 240 9.84 -11.14 -16.35
CA SER A 240 10.44 -12.38 -15.85
C SER A 240 9.41 -13.49 -15.67
N GLN A 241 9.86 -14.74 -15.79
CA GLN A 241 9.07 -15.90 -15.43
C GLN A 241 8.80 -15.93 -13.93
N TYR A 242 7.70 -16.57 -13.52
CA TYR A 242 7.42 -16.84 -12.12
C TYR A 242 8.37 -17.91 -11.55
N VAL A 243 8.50 -17.92 -10.25
CA VAL A 243 9.16 -18.99 -9.47
C VAL A 243 8.12 -19.73 -8.63
N GLU A 244 8.52 -20.86 -8.02
CA GLU A 244 7.62 -21.59 -7.13
C GLU A 244 7.14 -20.70 -5.95
N PRO A 245 5.85 -20.76 -5.62
CA PRO A 245 5.30 -20.02 -4.48
C PRO A 245 5.94 -20.40 -3.16
N GLY A 246 5.81 -19.52 -2.16
CA GLY A 246 6.21 -19.77 -0.78
C GLY A 246 7.18 -18.74 -0.19
N SER A 247 8.06 -18.15 -1.00
CA SER A 247 8.96 -17.09 -0.55
C SER A 247 8.27 -15.74 -0.59
N PHE A 248 8.39 -14.96 0.48
CA PHE A 248 7.90 -13.60 0.53
C PHE A 248 8.71 -12.68 -0.38
N GLU A 249 8.05 -12.05 -1.35
CA GLU A 249 8.59 -10.98 -2.17
C GLU A 249 7.52 -9.90 -2.33
N TYR A 250 7.76 -8.71 -1.74
CA TYR A 250 6.83 -7.60 -1.89
C TYR A 250 6.74 -7.16 -3.34
N ASN A 251 5.56 -7.33 -3.96
CA ASN A 251 5.35 -6.93 -5.34
C ASN A 251 3.88 -6.56 -5.63
N ASP A 252 3.68 -5.64 -6.54
CA ASP A 252 2.37 -5.08 -6.84
C ASP A 252 1.56 -5.94 -7.84
N THR A 253 2.17 -6.89 -8.54
CA THR A 253 1.46 -7.85 -9.41
C THR A 253 0.39 -8.62 -8.62
N ASN A 254 0.73 -9.05 -7.39
CA ASN A 254 -0.23 -9.72 -6.50
C ASN A 254 -1.46 -8.86 -6.26
N VAL A 255 -1.24 -7.58 -6.02
CA VAL A 255 -2.29 -6.63 -5.66
C VAL A 255 -3.19 -6.30 -6.85
N VAL A 256 -2.61 -6.19 -8.05
CA VAL A 256 -3.38 -6.01 -9.29
C VAL A 256 -4.30 -7.20 -9.54
N LEU A 257 -3.80 -8.42 -9.40
CA LEU A 257 -4.60 -9.64 -9.56
C LEU A 257 -5.72 -9.72 -8.52
N LEU A 258 -5.47 -9.39 -7.26
CA LEU A 258 -6.50 -9.33 -6.22
C LEU A 258 -7.58 -8.29 -6.55
N GLY A 259 -7.21 -7.12 -7.04
CA GLY A 259 -8.16 -6.11 -7.50
C GLY A 259 -9.04 -6.62 -8.63
N MET A 260 -8.45 -7.26 -9.64
CA MET A 260 -9.20 -7.86 -10.76
C MET A 260 -10.15 -8.96 -10.30
N ILE A 261 -9.75 -9.79 -9.32
CA ILE A 261 -10.62 -10.82 -8.71
C ILE A 261 -11.81 -10.15 -8.03
N ALA A 262 -11.57 -9.11 -7.23
CA ALA A 262 -12.64 -8.40 -6.53
C ALA A 262 -13.67 -7.79 -7.50
N GLU A 263 -13.21 -7.16 -8.56
CA GLU A 263 -14.07 -6.58 -9.60
C GLU A 263 -14.85 -7.65 -10.36
N PHE A 264 -14.18 -8.72 -10.77
CA PHE A 264 -14.79 -9.78 -11.56
C PHE A 264 -15.94 -10.48 -10.82
N HIS A 265 -15.73 -10.82 -9.56
CA HIS A 265 -16.74 -11.53 -8.76
C HIS A 265 -17.90 -10.64 -8.32
N SER A 266 -17.68 -9.36 -8.14
CA SER A 266 -18.73 -8.40 -7.78
C SER A 266 -19.47 -7.82 -8.98
N GLY A 267 -18.84 -7.80 -10.16
CA GLY A 267 -19.32 -7.08 -11.34
C GLY A 267 -19.25 -5.56 -11.20
N GLN A 268 -18.48 -5.04 -10.25
CA GLN A 268 -18.32 -3.60 -9.95
C GLN A 268 -16.86 -3.19 -10.03
N GLN A 269 -16.61 -1.93 -10.37
CA GLN A 269 -15.25 -1.36 -10.34
C GLN A 269 -14.75 -1.20 -8.90
N LEU A 270 -13.45 -1.29 -8.70
CA LEU A 270 -12.80 -1.24 -7.39
C LEU A 270 -13.11 0.07 -6.62
N ALA A 271 -13.16 1.20 -7.34
CA ALA A 271 -13.54 2.48 -6.75
C ALA A 271 -14.95 2.45 -6.14
N GLU A 272 -15.90 1.84 -6.85
CA GLU A 272 -17.28 1.68 -6.39
C GLU A 272 -17.37 0.70 -5.21
N LEU A 273 -16.62 -0.40 -5.26
CA LEU A 273 -16.55 -1.36 -4.15
C LEU A 273 -16.03 -0.70 -2.86
N TYR A 274 -14.95 0.07 -2.94
CA TYR A 274 -14.43 0.78 -1.77
C TYR A 274 -15.40 1.85 -1.26
N ARG A 275 -16.07 2.56 -2.17
CA ARG A 275 -17.05 3.58 -1.83
C ARG A 275 -18.21 2.98 -1.04
N GLN A 276 -18.82 1.90 -1.55
CA GLN A 276 -19.96 1.25 -0.91
C GLN A 276 -19.60 0.50 0.37
N THR A 277 -18.42 -0.16 0.39
CA THR A 277 -18.04 -1.01 1.52
C THR A 277 -17.44 -0.20 2.67
N PHE A 278 -16.68 0.85 2.37
CA PHE A 278 -15.88 1.54 3.37
C PHE A 278 -16.13 3.05 3.45
N TYR A 279 -16.10 3.77 2.31
CA TYR A 279 -16.08 5.23 2.36
C TYR A 279 -17.39 5.79 2.87
N GLU A 280 -18.50 5.40 2.29
CA GLU A 280 -19.82 5.88 2.71
C GLU A 280 -20.21 5.41 4.13
N PRO A 281 -20.13 4.11 4.47
CA PRO A 281 -20.53 3.65 5.80
C PRO A 281 -19.70 4.26 6.93
N LEU A 282 -18.43 4.56 6.67
CA LEU A 282 -17.51 5.12 7.67
C LEU A 282 -17.37 6.65 7.58
N SER A 283 -18.08 7.29 6.65
CA SER A 283 -17.94 8.72 6.34
C SER A 283 -16.48 9.12 6.09
N ILE A 284 -15.73 8.26 5.38
CA ILE A 284 -14.36 8.52 4.94
C ILE A 284 -14.41 9.21 3.59
N THR A 285 -13.69 10.32 3.43
CA THR A 285 -13.51 10.96 2.14
C THR A 285 -12.21 10.47 1.50
N ALA A 286 -12.37 9.75 0.39
CA ALA A 286 -11.26 9.26 -0.40
C ALA A 286 -11.67 9.14 -1.88
N ILE A 287 -10.69 9.21 -2.76
CA ILE A 287 -10.84 8.98 -4.20
C ILE A 287 -9.95 7.79 -4.57
N THR A 288 -10.51 6.82 -5.27
CA THR A 288 -9.79 5.64 -5.76
C THR A 288 -9.54 5.76 -7.26
N LEU A 289 -8.30 5.74 -7.65
CA LEU A 289 -7.90 5.96 -9.03
C LEU A 289 -7.53 4.64 -9.74
N PRO A 290 -7.90 4.47 -11.01
CA PRO A 290 -8.69 5.40 -11.83
C PRO A 290 -10.16 5.38 -11.40
N GLU A 291 -10.77 6.56 -11.37
CA GLU A 291 -12.22 6.73 -11.13
C GLU A 291 -12.85 7.39 -12.34
N GLU A 292 -14.03 6.92 -12.76
CA GLU A 292 -14.73 7.45 -13.91
C GLU A 292 -15.07 8.94 -13.71
N GLY A 293 -14.77 9.76 -14.70
CA GLY A 293 -15.00 11.20 -14.67
C GLY A 293 -13.91 12.02 -13.97
N ILE A 294 -12.85 11.39 -13.48
CA ILE A 294 -11.63 12.06 -13.06
C ILE A 294 -10.64 12.01 -14.21
N GLU A 295 -10.49 13.13 -14.91
CA GLU A 295 -9.50 13.27 -15.98
C GLU A 295 -8.11 13.52 -15.37
N TRP A 296 -7.15 12.73 -15.82
CA TRP A 296 -5.76 12.89 -15.46
C TRP A 296 -4.97 13.42 -16.63
N TYR A 297 -4.09 14.33 -16.35
CA TYR A 297 -3.22 14.86 -17.39
C TYR A 297 -2.01 13.97 -17.64
N SER A 298 -1.77 13.67 -18.91
CA SER A 298 -0.55 13.04 -19.38
C SER A 298 0.40 14.15 -19.84
N GLY A 299 1.29 14.59 -18.95
CA GLY A 299 2.30 15.57 -19.33
C GLY A 299 3.01 16.11 -18.08
N MET A 300 4.23 16.59 -18.26
CA MET A 300 4.86 17.42 -17.25
C MET A 300 4.01 18.65 -17.02
N LEU A 301 3.61 18.88 -15.78
CA LEU A 301 2.88 20.10 -15.43
C LEU A 301 3.77 21.30 -15.71
N LYS A 302 3.35 22.12 -16.67
CA LYS A 302 3.99 23.40 -16.93
C LYS A 302 3.43 24.51 -16.05
N ASP A 303 2.21 24.32 -15.53
CA ASP A 303 1.55 25.26 -14.65
C ASP A 303 0.75 24.51 -13.58
N PRO A 304 1.06 24.73 -12.28
CA PRO A 304 0.37 24.07 -11.17
C PRO A 304 -1.13 24.36 -11.08
N GLY A 305 -1.59 25.48 -11.68
CA GLY A 305 -2.99 25.92 -11.58
C GLY A 305 -3.97 25.16 -12.47
N ASP A 306 -3.50 24.50 -13.54
CA ASP A 306 -4.39 24.12 -14.62
C ASP A 306 -4.81 22.64 -14.65
N GLN A 307 -4.31 21.76 -13.77
CA GLN A 307 -4.26 20.38 -14.26
C GLN A 307 -4.46 19.23 -13.28
N LEU A 308 -4.87 19.47 -12.05
CA LEU A 308 -5.39 18.41 -11.20
C LEU A 308 -6.90 18.41 -11.26
N SER A 309 -7.48 17.35 -11.77
CA SER A 309 -8.93 17.12 -11.68
C SER A 309 -9.44 16.91 -10.26
N ILE A 310 -8.51 16.79 -9.29
CA ILE A 310 -8.77 16.86 -7.87
C ILE A 310 -8.33 18.27 -7.42
N PRO A 311 -9.25 19.22 -7.30
CA PRO A 311 -8.93 20.56 -6.83
C PRO A 311 -8.27 20.48 -5.45
N THR A 312 -7.23 21.28 -5.22
CA THR A 312 -6.53 21.39 -3.93
C THR A 312 -5.63 20.22 -3.53
N MET A 313 -5.45 19.18 -4.35
CA MET A 313 -4.48 18.12 -4.05
C MET A 313 -3.07 18.71 -3.96
N ALA A 314 -2.30 18.27 -2.96
CA ALA A 314 -0.91 18.65 -2.83
C ALA A 314 -0.09 18.16 -4.04
N MET A 315 0.74 19.03 -4.58
CA MET A 315 1.66 18.71 -5.66
C MET A 315 2.85 17.91 -5.12
N PRO A 316 3.29 16.83 -5.80
CA PRO A 316 4.49 16.12 -5.38
C PRO A 316 5.71 17.02 -5.50
N TYR A 317 6.56 16.97 -4.50
CA TYR A 317 7.83 17.68 -4.47
C TYR A 317 8.99 16.71 -4.72
N ALA A 318 9.81 16.98 -5.72
CA ALA A 318 11.00 16.21 -6.01
C ALA A 318 12.26 16.92 -5.50
N ASP A 319 13.01 16.25 -4.63
CA ASP A 319 14.39 16.58 -4.31
C ASP A 319 15.32 15.51 -4.89
N ILE A 320 16.07 15.89 -5.91
CA ILE A 320 16.97 14.97 -6.65
C ILE A 320 18.07 14.37 -5.78
N SER A 321 18.49 15.05 -4.71
CA SER A 321 19.55 14.52 -3.84
C SER A 321 19.18 13.19 -3.20
N MET A 322 17.88 12.92 -3.05
CA MET A 322 17.33 11.68 -2.49
C MET A 322 17.17 10.57 -3.53
N TRP A 323 17.14 10.89 -4.81
CA TRP A 323 16.92 9.96 -5.92
C TRP A 323 18.20 9.38 -6.51
N ALA A 324 19.32 10.05 -6.32
CA ALA A 324 20.62 9.64 -6.86
C ALA A 324 21.08 8.26 -6.33
N SER A 325 20.46 7.75 -5.28
CA SER A 325 20.87 6.50 -4.63
C SER A 325 20.07 5.25 -4.98
N GLY A 326 18.95 5.32 -5.74
CA GLY A 326 18.12 4.12 -5.87
C GLY A 326 17.27 3.92 -7.14
N PHE A 327 16.97 4.96 -7.89
CA PHE A 327 16.11 4.85 -9.07
C PHE A 327 16.84 5.35 -10.32
N GLY A 328 17.78 4.54 -10.81
CA GLY A 328 18.52 4.87 -12.02
C GLY A 328 17.61 5.23 -13.19
N ASN A 329 18.02 6.28 -13.94
CA ASN A 329 17.57 6.65 -15.29
C ASN A 329 16.12 7.07 -15.55
N MET A 330 15.27 7.25 -14.56
CA MET A 330 13.92 7.81 -14.78
C MET A 330 13.85 9.33 -14.75
N ILE A 331 14.98 9.99 -14.67
CA ILE A 331 15.09 11.45 -14.54
C ILE A 331 15.72 11.99 -15.81
N ASP A 332 14.91 12.36 -16.77
CA ASP A 332 15.28 13.47 -17.63
C ASP A 332 15.35 14.70 -16.73
N ALA A 333 16.56 15.25 -16.60
CA ALA A 333 16.95 16.28 -15.65
C ALA A 333 16.05 17.52 -15.72
N ALA A 334 14.88 17.45 -15.11
CA ALA A 334 14.08 18.61 -14.84
C ALA A 334 14.49 19.21 -13.50
N PRO A 335 14.42 20.53 -13.35
CA PRO A 335 14.82 21.21 -12.13
C PRO A 335 13.92 20.78 -10.95
N PHE A 336 14.48 20.83 -9.76
CA PHE A 336 13.80 20.64 -8.48
C PHE A 336 12.52 21.46 -8.41
N GLY A 337 11.45 20.91 -7.84
CA GLY A 337 10.24 21.65 -7.61
C GLY A 337 8.98 20.78 -7.52
N PHE A 338 7.87 21.47 -7.33
CA PHE A 338 6.55 20.86 -7.33
C PHE A 338 6.16 20.42 -8.74
N GLY A 339 5.45 19.29 -8.84
CA GLY A 339 4.78 18.86 -10.06
C GLY A 339 5.45 17.77 -10.87
N TYR A 340 6.59 17.24 -10.44
CA TYR A 340 7.45 16.42 -11.29
C TYR A 340 6.96 15.01 -11.63
N TYR A 341 5.98 14.39 -10.93
CA TYR A 341 5.70 12.96 -11.07
C TYR A 341 4.25 12.51 -11.25
N ILE A 342 3.33 13.39 -11.50
CA ILE A 342 1.89 13.03 -11.53
C ILE A 342 1.53 12.06 -12.66
N GLY A 343 2.21 12.09 -13.80
CA GLY A 343 1.86 11.27 -14.96
C GLY A 343 1.96 9.75 -14.75
N ALA A 344 2.88 9.29 -13.91
CA ALA A 344 3.07 7.87 -13.66
C ALA A 344 2.09 7.28 -12.63
N ILE A 345 1.52 8.09 -11.76
CA ILE A 345 0.66 7.67 -10.67
C ILE A 345 -0.69 7.15 -11.19
N ARG A 346 -1.18 7.75 -12.23
CA ARG A 346 -2.54 7.60 -12.73
C ARG A 346 -2.94 6.17 -13.06
N ARG A 347 -2.06 5.43 -13.72
CA ARG A 347 -2.40 4.14 -14.33
C ARG A 347 -1.72 2.98 -13.66
N ASN A 348 -0.58 3.24 -13.05
CA ASN A 348 0.15 2.22 -12.32
C ASN A 348 -0.35 2.07 -10.88
N GLY A 349 -1.22 2.98 -10.42
CA GLY A 349 -1.71 2.99 -9.05
C GLY A 349 -2.77 1.95 -8.77
N TYR A 350 -3.78 1.82 -9.60
CA TYR A 350 -4.91 0.90 -9.46
C TYR A 350 -5.10 0.41 -8.00
N ALA A 351 -5.26 -0.88 -7.78
CA ALA A 351 -5.44 -1.49 -6.46
C ALA A 351 -4.27 -1.29 -5.50
N CYS A 352 -3.03 -1.07 -6.00
CA CYS A 352 -1.83 -1.04 -5.16
C CYS A 352 -1.54 0.32 -4.52
N CYS A 353 -1.87 1.42 -5.21
CA CYS A 353 -1.33 2.74 -4.84
C CYS A 353 -2.26 3.92 -5.19
N GLY A 354 -3.47 3.66 -5.68
CA GLY A 354 -4.31 4.63 -6.37
C GLY A 354 -5.25 5.46 -5.49
N ILE A 355 -5.10 5.49 -4.17
CA ILE A 355 -6.02 6.24 -3.30
C ILE A 355 -5.44 7.61 -2.94
N VAL A 356 -6.30 8.62 -2.98
CA VAL A 356 -6.05 9.99 -2.52
C VAL A 356 -6.98 10.28 -1.35
N SER A 357 -6.43 10.79 -0.24
CA SER A 357 -7.20 11.09 0.97
C SER A 357 -6.47 12.11 1.86
N THR A 358 -6.99 12.38 3.04
CA THR A 358 -6.38 13.26 4.07
C THR A 358 -5.90 12.45 5.27
N PRO A 359 -5.00 12.98 6.10
CA PRO A 359 -4.52 12.25 7.27
C PRO A 359 -5.62 11.93 8.28
N GLU A 360 -6.63 12.80 8.45
CA GLU A 360 -7.80 12.50 9.30
C GLU A 360 -8.50 11.23 8.85
N ASN A 361 -8.88 11.18 7.56
CA ASN A 361 -9.58 10.01 7.01
C ASN A 361 -8.75 8.74 7.16
N MET A 362 -7.43 8.83 6.99
CA MET A 362 -6.54 7.69 7.12
C MET A 362 -6.31 7.25 8.57
N ALA A 363 -6.23 8.18 9.52
CA ALA A 363 -6.16 7.83 10.94
C ALA A 363 -7.46 7.15 11.40
N ARG A 364 -8.62 7.68 10.99
CA ARG A 364 -9.93 7.06 11.23
C ARG A 364 -10.01 5.69 10.58
N TRP A 365 -9.57 5.53 9.33
CA TRP A 365 -9.52 4.25 8.65
C TRP A 365 -8.73 3.22 9.43
N ALA A 366 -7.51 3.57 9.90
CA ALA A 366 -6.69 2.67 10.71
C ALA A 366 -7.42 2.22 11.98
N TYR A 367 -8.08 3.14 12.68
CA TYR A 367 -8.88 2.83 13.86
C TYR A 367 -10.05 1.90 13.51
N GLN A 368 -10.85 2.25 12.50
CA GLN A 368 -12.02 1.47 12.08
C GLN A 368 -11.65 0.07 11.61
N LEU A 369 -10.47 -0.11 11.01
CA LEU A 369 -10.00 -1.40 10.53
C LEU A 369 -9.43 -2.30 11.64
N TYR A 370 -8.61 -1.74 12.54
CA TYR A 370 -7.80 -2.55 13.46
C TYR A 370 -8.26 -2.52 14.91
N SER A 371 -8.98 -1.50 15.37
CA SER A 371 -9.52 -1.42 16.74
C SER A 371 -10.64 -2.45 16.94
N PRO A 372 -10.74 -3.10 18.11
CA PRO A 372 -11.89 -3.93 18.44
C PRO A 372 -13.22 -3.13 18.44
N ASN A 373 -13.15 -1.80 18.62
CA ASN A 373 -14.30 -0.89 18.53
C ASN A 373 -14.58 -0.39 17.11
N GLY A 374 -13.74 -0.76 16.14
CA GLY A 374 -13.90 -0.36 14.75
C GLY A 374 -15.00 -1.14 14.03
N SER A 375 -15.58 -0.52 13.01
CA SER A 375 -16.74 -1.06 12.27
C SER A 375 -16.47 -1.31 10.78
N ALA A 376 -15.21 -1.18 10.33
CA ALA A 376 -14.87 -1.36 8.92
C ALA A 376 -15.11 -2.80 8.41
N VAL A 377 -14.93 -3.79 9.26
CA VAL A 377 -15.02 -5.21 8.95
C VAL A 377 -15.59 -6.00 10.12
N SER A 378 -16.02 -7.23 9.87
CA SER A 378 -16.37 -8.17 10.93
C SER A 378 -15.17 -8.47 11.83
N GLU A 379 -15.42 -8.91 13.07
CA GLU A 379 -14.35 -9.33 13.98
C GLU A 379 -13.56 -10.52 13.41
N SER A 380 -14.22 -11.43 12.68
CA SER A 380 -13.56 -12.55 11.99
C SER A 380 -12.51 -12.03 10.99
N VAL A 381 -12.86 -11.10 10.14
CA VAL A 381 -11.94 -10.49 9.16
C VAL A 381 -10.81 -9.73 9.88
N ARG A 382 -11.12 -8.98 10.93
CA ARG A 382 -10.10 -8.25 11.72
C ARG A 382 -9.08 -9.19 12.36
N VAL A 383 -9.55 -10.30 12.93
CA VAL A 383 -8.67 -11.33 13.50
C VAL A 383 -7.81 -11.95 12.41
N GLN A 384 -8.38 -12.31 11.26
CA GLN A 384 -7.62 -12.85 10.13
C GLN A 384 -6.51 -11.89 9.66
N LEU A 385 -6.83 -10.59 9.48
CA LEU A 385 -5.84 -9.57 9.11
C LEU A 385 -4.67 -9.53 10.11
N LYS A 386 -4.97 -9.42 11.40
CA LYS A 386 -3.91 -9.30 12.43
C LYS A 386 -3.12 -10.58 12.62
N SER A 387 -3.75 -11.75 12.55
CA SER A 387 -3.09 -13.05 12.74
C SER A 387 -2.30 -13.52 11.51
N SER A 388 -2.57 -12.96 10.33
CA SER A 388 -1.81 -13.27 9.10
C SER A 388 -0.35 -12.83 9.14
N VAL A 389 -0.01 -11.90 10.03
CA VAL A 389 1.34 -11.33 10.12
C VAL A 389 2.36 -12.38 10.57
N SER A 390 3.44 -12.51 9.80
CA SER A 390 4.51 -13.48 10.06
C SER A 390 5.85 -12.79 10.28
N PRO A 391 6.65 -13.21 11.28
CA PRO A 391 7.99 -12.68 11.50
C PRO A 391 8.97 -12.99 10.37
N ASN A 392 8.66 -13.97 9.52
CA ASN A 392 9.48 -14.37 8.39
C ASN A 392 9.23 -13.53 7.12
N ARG A 393 8.23 -12.64 7.14
CA ARG A 393 7.89 -11.75 6.03
C ARG A 393 8.31 -10.33 6.38
N ILE A 394 9.51 -9.95 5.96
CA ILE A 394 10.09 -8.63 6.25
C ILE A 394 10.04 -7.80 4.96
N PRO A 395 9.25 -6.73 4.92
CA PRO A 395 9.16 -5.91 3.72
C PRO A 395 10.46 -5.13 3.46
N PRO A 396 10.81 -4.86 2.20
CA PRO A 396 12.11 -4.28 1.80
C PRO A 396 12.45 -2.97 2.50
N TRP A 397 11.45 -2.09 2.68
CA TRP A 397 11.65 -0.79 3.36
C TRP A 397 11.95 -0.92 4.86
N SER A 398 11.87 -2.12 5.42
CA SER A 398 12.06 -2.39 6.84
C SER A 398 13.22 -3.34 7.13
N SER A 399 14.07 -3.60 6.14
CA SER A 399 15.19 -4.55 6.26
C SER A 399 16.50 -3.92 6.78
N SER A 400 16.44 -2.75 7.43
CA SER A 400 17.63 -2.09 7.97
C SER A 400 18.35 -2.94 9.01
N THR A 401 19.66 -3.00 8.89
CA THR A 401 20.57 -3.66 9.88
C THR A 401 21.05 -2.70 10.97
N MET A 402 20.52 -1.48 11.03
CA MET A 402 20.92 -0.47 12.01
C MET A 402 20.60 -0.93 13.43
N PRO A 403 21.53 -0.76 14.39
CA PRO A 403 21.26 -1.04 15.80
C PRO A 403 20.06 -0.23 16.31
N GLY A 404 19.13 -0.90 16.97
CA GLY A 404 17.89 -0.29 17.49
C GLY A 404 16.73 -0.29 16.51
N HIS A 405 16.95 -0.53 15.22
CA HIS A 405 15.86 -0.71 14.25
C HIS A 405 15.16 -2.06 14.47
N THR A 406 13.84 -2.05 14.49
CA THR A 406 13.01 -3.26 14.54
C THR A 406 12.33 -3.44 13.21
N PRO A 407 12.60 -4.52 12.46
CA PRO A 407 11.93 -4.78 11.19
C PRO A 407 10.41 -4.89 11.38
N ALA A 408 9.66 -4.35 10.44
CA ALA A 408 8.24 -4.65 10.34
C ALA A 408 8.04 -6.09 9.88
N GLN A 409 6.93 -6.68 10.29
CA GLN A 409 6.45 -7.99 9.85
C GLN A 409 5.28 -7.78 8.89
N TYR A 410 5.02 -8.71 7.98
CA TYR A 410 4.00 -8.56 6.96
C TYR A 410 3.00 -9.73 6.96
N GLY A 411 1.75 -9.42 6.64
CA GLY A 411 0.63 -10.35 6.56
C GLY A 411 -0.19 -10.16 5.29
N TYR A 412 -1.51 -10.24 5.38
CA TYR A 412 -2.44 -9.99 4.29
C TYR A 412 -2.48 -8.48 3.95
N LEU A 413 -1.50 -8.01 3.20
CA LEU A 413 -1.31 -6.60 2.83
C LEU A 413 -1.32 -5.64 4.04
N VAL A 414 -0.93 -6.11 5.19
CA VAL A 414 -0.82 -5.36 6.44
C VAL A 414 0.58 -5.57 7.03
N SER A 415 1.16 -4.51 7.57
CA SER A 415 2.39 -4.59 8.35
C SER A 415 2.11 -4.47 9.84
N LYS A 416 2.96 -5.13 10.65
CA LYS A 416 3.04 -4.95 12.10
C LYS A 416 4.44 -4.52 12.46
N LYS A 417 4.58 -3.46 13.23
CA LYS A 417 5.88 -2.91 13.64
C LYS A 417 5.91 -2.66 15.14
N ALA A 418 7.04 -2.99 15.76
CA ALA A 418 7.36 -2.57 17.12
C ALA A 418 8.08 -1.22 17.08
N PHE A 419 7.51 -0.22 17.71
CA PHE A 419 8.09 1.11 17.88
C PHE A 419 8.85 1.14 19.21
N ARG A 420 10.14 1.49 19.15
CA ARG A 420 11.04 1.55 20.30
C ARG A 420 11.55 2.96 20.52
N SER A 421 12.06 3.20 21.73
CA SER A 421 12.84 4.42 22.02
C SER A 421 14.04 4.53 21.06
N PRO A 422 14.57 5.76 20.80
CA PRO A 422 15.69 5.96 19.87
C PRO A 422 16.96 5.17 20.21
N ASP A 423 17.16 4.79 21.49
CA ASP A 423 18.23 3.92 21.93
C ASP A 423 17.92 2.41 21.80
N GLY A 424 16.73 2.07 21.30
CA GLY A 424 16.25 0.70 21.05
C GLY A 424 15.86 -0.10 22.29
N LYS A 425 16.00 0.45 23.51
CA LYS A 425 15.84 -0.32 24.75
C LYS A 425 14.39 -0.49 25.18
N GLU A 426 13.59 0.59 25.13
CA GLU A 426 12.19 0.56 25.53
C GLU A 426 11.27 0.24 24.37
N LEU A 427 10.37 -0.72 24.54
CA LEU A 427 9.23 -0.91 23.67
C LEU A 427 8.13 0.11 24.03
N ILE A 428 7.88 1.05 23.15
CA ILE A 428 6.86 2.08 23.34
C ILE A 428 5.49 1.50 23.03
N ALA A 429 5.33 0.93 21.82
CA ALA A 429 4.10 0.30 21.38
C ALA A 429 4.36 -0.64 20.20
N THR A 430 3.42 -1.54 19.90
CA THR A 430 3.32 -2.18 18.60
C THR A 430 2.18 -1.57 17.81
N ALA A 431 2.29 -1.56 16.48
CA ALA A 431 1.20 -1.04 15.65
C ALA A 431 1.01 -1.88 14.39
N TYR A 432 -0.24 -1.94 13.93
CA TYR A 432 -0.63 -2.43 12.62
C TYR A 432 -0.83 -1.26 11.67
N GLY A 433 -0.57 -1.46 10.39
CA GLY A 433 -0.76 -0.42 9.40
C GLY A 433 -0.03 -0.71 8.10
N HIS A 434 0.30 0.34 7.37
CA HIS A 434 1.10 0.24 6.15
C HIS A 434 1.84 1.55 5.88
N LEU A 435 2.99 1.44 5.24
CA LEU A 435 3.71 2.59 4.69
C LEU A 435 3.36 2.75 3.21
N GLY A 436 3.33 3.99 2.76
CA GLY A 436 3.19 4.34 1.35
C GLY A 436 4.37 5.21 0.92
N GLY A 437 4.91 4.95 -0.25
CA GLY A 437 5.97 5.76 -0.82
C GLY A 437 5.98 5.63 -2.33
N GLY A 438 6.22 6.71 -3.01
CA GLY A 438 6.33 6.75 -4.46
C GLY A 438 5.77 8.02 -5.06
N SER A 439 6.28 8.36 -6.24
CA SER A 439 5.78 9.46 -7.04
C SER A 439 5.77 10.83 -6.32
N GLY A 440 6.72 11.03 -5.42
CA GLY A 440 6.85 12.29 -4.68
C GLY A 440 5.95 12.38 -3.43
N TYR A 441 5.37 11.28 -2.97
CA TYR A 441 4.58 11.24 -1.74
C TYR A 441 5.11 10.19 -0.78
N SER A 442 4.90 10.42 0.53
CA SER A 442 5.07 9.40 1.56
C SER A 442 3.87 9.41 2.50
N ALA A 443 3.51 8.22 2.96
CA ALA A 443 2.41 8.00 3.89
C ALA A 443 2.82 7.00 4.97
N TRP A 444 2.49 7.30 6.21
CA TRP A 444 2.61 6.41 7.36
C TRP A 444 1.24 6.32 8.01
N MET A 445 0.74 5.11 8.17
CA MET A 445 -0.52 4.86 8.82
C MET A 445 -0.34 3.72 9.81
N HIS A 446 -0.65 4.00 11.08
CA HIS A 446 -0.44 3.07 12.18
C HIS A 446 -1.61 3.11 13.17
N TYR A 447 -1.98 1.93 13.70
CA TYR A 447 -2.87 1.78 14.84
C TYR A 447 -2.20 0.91 15.90
N SER A 448 -2.09 1.41 17.11
CA SER A 448 -1.56 0.66 18.28
C SER A 448 -2.70 0.11 19.12
N PRO A 449 -2.81 -1.24 19.26
CA PRO A 449 -3.80 -1.84 20.14
C PRO A 449 -3.57 -1.54 21.63
N GLU A 450 -2.30 -1.39 22.05
CA GLU A 450 -1.95 -1.11 23.44
C GLU A 450 -2.35 0.30 23.89
N LEU A 451 -2.39 1.23 22.92
CA LEU A 451 -2.74 2.62 23.16
C LEU A 451 -4.18 2.95 22.73
N ASP A 452 -4.83 2.05 21.99
CA ASP A 452 -6.07 2.30 21.24
C ASP A 452 -6.01 3.60 20.44
N LEU A 453 -4.87 3.85 19.80
CA LEU A 453 -4.53 5.09 19.13
C LEU A 453 -4.11 4.83 17.70
N SER A 454 -4.63 5.60 16.78
CA SER A 454 -4.18 5.63 15.39
C SER A 454 -3.51 6.94 15.03
N ILE A 455 -2.59 6.87 14.08
CA ILE A 455 -1.86 8.01 13.54
C ILE A 455 -1.73 7.86 12.03
N SER A 456 -1.89 8.95 11.32
CA SER A 456 -1.54 9.06 9.91
C SER A 456 -0.67 10.29 9.68
N VAL A 457 0.47 10.10 9.02
CA VAL A 457 1.37 11.16 8.58
C VAL A 457 1.45 11.10 7.07
N LEU A 458 1.11 12.18 6.39
CA LEU A 458 1.15 12.30 4.94
C LEU A 458 2.06 13.47 4.55
N THR A 459 2.82 13.30 3.47
CA THR A 459 3.68 14.36 2.93
C THR A 459 3.73 14.28 1.41
N ASN A 460 3.86 15.40 0.77
CA ASN A 460 4.10 15.51 -0.67
C ASN A 460 5.59 15.46 -1.04
N SER A 461 6.40 14.82 -0.21
CA SER A 461 7.80 14.51 -0.49
C SER A 461 8.11 13.06 -0.16
N GLN A 462 9.07 12.50 -0.88
CA GLN A 462 9.51 11.12 -0.64
C GLN A 462 10.61 11.10 0.41
N MET A 463 10.25 10.75 1.65
CA MET A 463 11.12 10.80 2.82
C MET A 463 11.71 9.42 3.15
N ASN A 464 12.56 8.90 2.27
CA ASN A 464 13.23 7.60 2.41
C ASN A 464 14.59 7.66 3.13
N PHE A 465 14.74 8.56 4.08
CA PHE A 465 15.94 8.76 4.87
C PHE A 465 15.63 8.65 6.38
N PHE A 466 16.66 8.58 7.21
CA PHE A 466 16.46 8.54 8.66
C PHE A 466 16.07 9.91 9.19
N GLY A 467 15.01 9.95 9.99
CA GLY A 467 14.59 11.13 10.72
C GLY A 467 15.48 11.45 11.93
N THR A 468 15.05 12.42 12.74
CA THR A 468 15.80 12.90 13.91
C THR A 468 16.08 11.81 14.93
N CYS A 469 15.24 10.80 15.03
CA CYS A 469 15.45 9.64 15.90
C CYS A 469 16.54 8.66 15.40
N ARG A 470 17.09 8.87 14.18
CA ARG A 470 18.26 8.20 13.57
C ARG A 470 18.13 6.70 13.31
N VAL A 471 17.02 6.08 13.69
CA VAL A 471 16.77 4.62 13.53
C VAL A 471 15.56 4.35 12.65
N GLU A 472 14.77 5.38 12.35
CA GLU A 472 13.52 5.30 11.60
C GLU A 472 13.40 6.45 10.60
N THR A 473 12.48 6.31 9.64
CA THR A 473 12.11 7.40 8.73
C THR A 473 11.35 8.51 9.48
N PRO A 474 11.28 9.76 8.94
CA PRO A 474 10.67 10.89 9.64
C PRO A 474 9.27 10.61 10.18
N GLY A 475 8.37 10.04 9.37
CA GLY A 475 7.02 9.73 9.83
C GLY A 475 6.98 8.65 10.94
N ASN A 476 7.92 7.71 10.93
CA ASN A 476 8.06 6.77 12.04
C ASN A 476 8.64 7.42 13.30
N CYS A 477 9.57 8.39 13.17
CA CYS A 477 10.08 9.15 14.30
C CYS A 477 8.97 9.97 14.96
N ILE A 478 8.10 10.61 14.15
CA ILE A 478 6.90 11.30 14.63
C ILE A 478 5.99 10.30 15.38
N THR A 479 5.75 9.13 14.79
CA THR A 479 4.92 8.08 15.42
C THR A 479 5.48 7.65 16.77
N VAL A 480 6.79 7.40 16.86
CA VAL A 480 7.48 7.06 18.12
C VAL A 480 7.26 8.15 19.18
N GLY A 481 7.47 9.41 18.81
CA GLY A 481 7.31 10.55 19.70
C GLY A 481 5.87 10.67 20.22
N ILE A 482 4.89 10.62 19.33
CA ILE A 482 3.48 10.76 19.70
C ILE A 482 2.99 9.57 20.55
N PHE A 483 3.35 8.34 20.19
CA PHE A 483 2.99 7.17 21.00
C PHE A 483 3.59 7.23 22.40
N LYS A 484 4.83 7.72 22.52
CA LYS A 484 5.48 7.88 23.81
C LYS A 484 4.77 8.92 24.69
N GLU A 485 4.55 10.11 24.16
CA GLU A 485 3.85 11.19 24.88
C GLU A 485 2.45 10.75 25.32
N TYR A 486 1.71 10.07 24.44
CA TYR A 486 0.38 9.58 24.77
C TYR A 486 0.42 8.49 25.84
N LYS A 487 1.34 7.53 25.75
CA LYS A 487 1.56 6.46 26.74
C LYS A 487 1.87 7.05 28.14
N GLU A 488 2.70 8.08 28.22
CA GLU A 488 3.06 8.76 29.47
C GLU A 488 1.86 9.42 30.13
N GLN A 489 0.89 9.92 29.36
CA GLN A 489 -0.36 10.48 29.90
C GLN A 489 -1.33 9.41 30.43
N LEU A 490 -1.30 8.19 29.87
CA LEU A 490 -2.12 7.07 30.35
C LEU A 490 -1.56 6.43 31.62
N SER A 491 -0.27 6.65 31.92
CA SER A 491 0.36 6.10 33.11
C SER A 491 -0.10 6.87 34.35
N PRO A 492 -0.57 6.20 35.41
CA PRO A 492 -0.93 6.88 36.66
C PRO A 492 0.31 7.58 37.22
N LYS A 493 0.15 8.88 37.52
CA LYS A 493 1.19 9.67 38.21
C LYS A 493 1.35 9.26 39.65
#